data_9c0881dd1414c8ffe22774c2563961e5
#
_entry.id   9c0881dd1414c8ffe22774c2563961e5
#
_cell.length_a   1.000
_cell.length_b   1.000
_cell.length_c   1.000
_cell.angle_alpha   90.00
_cell.angle_beta   90.00
_cell.angle_gamma   90.00
#
_symmetry.space_group_name_H-M   'P 1'
#
loop_
_entity.id
_entity.type
_entity.pdbx_description
1 polymer ?
#
loop_
_entity_poly.entity_id
_entity_poly.type
_entity_poly.pdbx_seq_one_letter_code
_entity_poly.pdbx_strand_id
1 'polypeptide(L)'
;MNPFAAVAVKAIGAAGVAALLSVGVVSVSAATPTPKPTATAGTTTPTSTDRHADRRAIRRAVIEAEADVLGTTPQTLVKDLRAGQKVSDLSRDRGMTKEQFETKLAAGLKPRLQTLVEHKVITQAQADQALDRISKGYVPFWDGIHRKK
;
A
#
# COMPACT_ATOMS: atom_id res chain seq x y z
N MET A 1 32.54 23.47 10.16
CA MET A 1 31.90 23.80 11.45
C MET A 1 30.41 23.55 11.29
N ASN A 2 29.93 22.40 11.78
CA ASN A 2 28.51 22.03 11.73
C ASN A 2 27.87 22.36 13.06
N PRO A 3 26.70 23.01 13.09
CA PRO A 3 25.83 22.93 14.26
C PRO A 3 24.72 21.91 14.00
N PHE A 4 24.80 20.79 14.70
CA PHE A 4 23.69 19.88 14.86
C PHE A 4 22.63 20.53 15.75
N ALA A 5 21.45 20.77 15.21
CA ALA A 5 20.29 21.11 16.01
C ALA A 5 19.58 19.81 16.42
N ALA A 6 19.68 19.48 17.68
CA ALA A 6 18.94 18.42 18.34
C ALA A 6 17.46 18.86 18.45
N VAL A 7 16.54 18.08 17.93
CA VAL A 7 15.10 18.22 18.17
C VAL A 7 14.68 17.20 19.21
N ALA A 8 14.25 17.73 20.34
CA ALA A 8 13.82 16.98 21.51
C ALA A 8 12.48 16.29 21.27
N VAL A 9 12.44 15.00 21.63
CA VAL A 9 11.22 14.19 21.79
C VAL A 9 10.48 14.65 23.03
N LYS A 10 9.25 15.11 22.87
CA LYS A 10 8.35 15.40 23.99
C LYS A 10 7.30 14.30 24.09
N ALA A 11 7.50 13.40 25.03
CA ALA A 11 6.53 12.40 25.47
C ALA A 11 5.51 13.07 26.40
N ILE A 12 4.24 12.83 26.17
CA ILE A 12 3.12 13.04 27.10
C ILE A 12 2.19 11.87 26.82
N GLY A 13 1.88 10.96 27.66
CA GLY A 13 1.64 10.91 29.09
C GLY A 13 0.15 10.80 29.38
N ALA A 14 -0.21 9.70 30.08
CA ALA A 14 -1.34 9.50 30.98
C ALA A 14 -2.72 9.16 30.37
N ALA A 15 -3.21 7.93 30.55
CA ALA A 15 -3.95 7.42 31.71
C ALA A 15 -5.45 7.81 31.70
N GLY A 16 -6.31 6.81 31.65
CA GLY A 16 -7.74 6.91 31.89
C GLY A 16 -8.35 5.53 32.06
N VAL A 17 -8.26 5.01 33.32
CA VAL A 17 -8.95 3.82 33.79
C VAL A 17 -10.39 4.22 34.14
N ALA A 18 -11.38 3.50 33.65
CA ALA A 18 -12.71 3.47 34.25
C ALA A 18 -13.29 2.06 34.11
N ALA A 19 -13.19 1.33 35.20
CA ALA A 19 -13.93 0.11 35.45
C ALA A 19 -15.37 0.47 35.85
N LEU A 20 -16.34 -0.21 35.29
CA LEU A 20 -17.68 -0.32 35.87
C LEU A 20 -18.15 -1.77 35.80
N LEU A 21 -18.07 -2.38 36.97
CA LEU A 21 -18.74 -3.62 37.32
C LEU A 21 -20.24 -3.34 37.45
N SER A 22 -21.09 -4.07 36.76
CA SER A 22 -22.45 -4.29 37.20
C SER A 22 -22.81 -5.77 37.07
N VAL A 23 -22.93 -6.36 38.23
CA VAL A 23 -23.49 -7.69 38.49
C VAL A 23 -25.00 -7.60 38.38
N GLY A 24 -25.58 -8.44 37.54
CA GLY A 24 -27.02 -8.63 37.45
C GLY A 24 -27.33 -10.08 37.11
N VAL A 25 -27.56 -10.89 38.14
CA VAL A 25 -27.99 -12.29 38.02
C VAL A 25 -29.50 -12.30 37.90
N VAL A 26 -30.05 -12.82 36.79
CA VAL A 26 -31.42 -13.38 36.79
C VAL A 26 -31.39 -14.64 35.93
N SER A 27 -31.56 -15.77 36.58
CA SER A 27 -31.80 -17.07 35.95
C SER A 27 -33.26 -17.17 35.55
N VAL A 28 -33.52 -17.49 34.26
CA VAL A 28 -34.77 -18.14 33.85
C VAL A 28 -34.44 -19.16 32.73
N SER A 29 -34.64 -20.41 33.09
CA SER A 29 -34.60 -21.53 32.16
C SER A 29 -35.86 -21.52 31.25
N ALA A 30 -35.66 -21.61 29.97
CA ALA A 30 -36.57 -22.32 29.05
C ALA A 30 -35.99 -22.48 27.63
N ALA A 31 -35.88 -23.72 27.20
CA ALA A 31 -35.98 -24.22 25.85
C ALA A 31 -35.12 -23.62 24.73
N THR A 32 -34.19 -24.44 24.27
CA THR A 32 -33.52 -24.44 22.96
C THR A 32 -34.47 -24.09 21.78
N PRO A 33 -33.99 -23.24 20.85
CA PRO A 33 -33.39 -23.81 19.66
C PRO A 33 -32.04 -23.15 19.31
N THR A 34 -31.12 -23.99 18.91
CA THR A 34 -29.81 -23.66 18.38
C THR A 34 -29.92 -22.65 17.25
N PRO A 35 -29.43 -21.40 17.38
CA PRO A 35 -29.18 -20.59 16.20
C PRO A 35 -27.85 -21.05 15.60
N LYS A 36 -27.93 -21.75 14.48
CA LYS A 36 -26.85 -21.93 13.53
C LYS A 36 -26.19 -20.57 13.34
N PRO A 37 -24.86 -20.42 13.56
CA PRO A 37 -24.20 -19.19 13.22
C PRO A 37 -24.20 -19.07 11.68
N THR A 38 -25.16 -18.32 11.16
CA THR A 38 -25.09 -17.82 9.80
C THR A 38 -23.99 -16.76 9.83
N ALA A 39 -22.76 -17.18 9.63
CA ALA A 39 -21.69 -16.29 9.23
C ALA A 39 -22.04 -15.79 7.82
N THR A 40 -22.86 -14.74 7.77
CA THR A 40 -22.97 -13.91 6.59
C THR A 40 -21.68 -13.11 6.52
N ALA A 41 -20.59 -13.77 6.11
CA ALA A 41 -19.49 -13.10 5.50
C ALA A 41 -20.07 -12.46 4.24
N GLY A 42 -20.41 -11.19 4.35
CA GLY A 42 -20.72 -10.34 3.22
C GLY A 42 -19.49 -10.27 2.32
N THR A 43 -19.34 -11.29 1.48
CA THR A 43 -18.41 -11.24 0.35
C THR A 43 -19.03 -10.26 -0.63
N THR A 44 -18.79 -8.98 -0.39
CA THR A 44 -19.05 -7.94 -1.37
C THR A 44 -18.08 -8.21 -2.51
N THR A 45 -18.54 -8.93 -3.52
CA THR A 45 -17.78 -9.12 -4.76
C THR A 45 -17.54 -7.72 -5.33
N PRO A 46 -16.27 -7.25 -5.40
CA PRO A 46 -16.00 -5.89 -5.86
C PRO A 46 -16.50 -5.75 -7.29
N THR A 47 -17.31 -4.73 -7.53
CA THR A 47 -17.83 -4.38 -8.84
C THR A 47 -16.65 -4.12 -9.80
N SER A 48 -16.86 -4.36 -11.09
CA SER A 48 -15.79 -4.13 -12.10
C SER A 48 -15.25 -2.68 -12.07
N THR A 49 -16.10 -1.72 -11.74
CA THR A 49 -15.74 -0.30 -11.57
C THR A 49 -14.77 -0.11 -10.41
N ASP A 50 -14.98 -0.80 -9.28
CA ASP A 50 -14.09 -0.73 -8.10
C ASP A 50 -12.71 -1.29 -8.44
N ARG A 51 -12.65 -2.44 -9.15
CA ARG A 51 -11.38 -3.03 -9.60
C ARG A 51 -10.57 -2.10 -10.52
N HIS A 52 -11.22 -1.26 -11.33
CA HIS A 52 -10.55 -0.28 -12.18
C HIS A 52 -10.01 0.90 -11.36
N ALA A 53 -10.74 1.33 -10.33
CA ALA A 53 -10.30 2.37 -9.41
C ALA A 53 -9.08 1.90 -8.60
N ASP A 54 -9.14 0.69 -8.04
CA ASP A 54 -8.04 0.05 -7.28
C ASP A 54 -6.77 -0.04 -8.11
N ARG A 55 -6.87 -0.55 -9.34
CA ARG A 55 -5.72 -0.65 -10.25
C ARG A 55 -5.12 0.70 -10.59
N ARG A 56 -5.94 1.75 -10.73
CA ARG A 56 -5.45 3.11 -10.97
C ARG A 56 -4.72 3.65 -9.75
N ALA A 57 -5.26 3.41 -8.54
CA ALA A 57 -4.64 3.83 -7.29
C ALA A 57 -3.27 3.14 -7.09
N ILE A 58 -3.20 1.82 -7.27
CA ILE A 58 -1.94 1.07 -7.19
C ILE A 58 -0.95 1.57 -8.24
N ARG A 59 -1.37 1.75 -9.50
CA ARG A 59 -0.49 2.26 -10.56
C ARG A 59 0.08 3.64 -10.23
N ARG A 60 -0.73 4.54 -9.66
CA ARG A 60 -0.28 5.87 -9.22
C ARG A 60 0.77 5.75 -8.12
N ALA A 61 0.54 4.93 -7.09
CA ALA A 61 1.49 4.69 -6.01
C ALA A 61 2.82 4.12 -6.54
N VAL A 62 2.77 3.21 -7.52
CA VAL A 62 3.96 2.67 -8.19
C VAL A 62 4.73 3.76 -8.92
N ILE A 63 4.08 4.57 -9.76
CA ILE A 63 4.73 5.67 -10.50
C ILE A 63 5.37 6.69 -9.55
N GLU A 64 4.70 7.00 -8.45
CA GLU A 64 5.24 7.90 -7.41
C GLU A 64 6.49 7.29 -6.74
N ALA A 65 6.45 6.00 -6.39
CA ALA A 65 7.58 5.30 -5.80
C ALA A 65 8.76 5.15 -6.79
N GLU A 66 8.48 4.83 -8.06
CA GLU A 66 9.51 4.78 -9.12
C GLU A 66 10.16 6.14 -9.35
N ALA A 67 9.36 7.21 -9.38
CA ALA A 67 9.86 8.58 -9.52
C ALA A 67 10.78 8.97 -8.37
N ASP A 68 10.43 8.63 -7.13
CA ASP A 68 11.27 8.89 -5.96
C ASP A 68 12.60 8.12 -6.02
N VAL A 69 12.56 6.84 -6.39
CA VAL A 69 13.79 6.03 -6.55
C VAL A 69 14.69 6.61 -7.64
N LEU A 70 14.09 7.12 -8.72
CA LEU A 70 14.79 7.77 -9.81
C LEU A 70 15.16 9.24 -9.52
N GLY A 71 14.77 9.81 -8.38
CA GLY A 71 15.02 11.22 -8.07
C GLY A 71 14.39 12.20 -9.07
N THR A 72 13.21 11.87 -9.58
CA THR A 72 12.45 12.67 -10.54
C THR A 72 11.01 12.89 -10.06
N THR A 73 10.23 13.66 -10.79
CA THR A 73 8.81 13.83 -10.47
C THR A 73 7.96 12.78 -11.18
N PRO A 74 6.80 12.37 -10.60
CA PRO A 74 5.88 11.45 -11.27
C PRO A 74 5.44 11.93 -12.66
N GLN A 75 5.27 13.24 -12.84
CA GLN A 75 4.88 13.85 -14.11
C GLN A 75 5.99 13.71 -15.16
N THR A 76 7.24 13.97 -14.76
CA THR A 76 8.41 13.81 -15.63
C THR A 76 8.58 12.36 -16.02
N LEU A 77 8.53 11.44 -15.06
CA LEU A 77 8.60 10.01 -15.33
C LEU A 77 7.53 9.55 -16.34
N VAL A 78 6.28 9.97 -16.16
CA VAL A 78 5.19 9.63 -17.08
C VAL A 78 5.45 10.23 -18.48
N LYS A 79 5.99 11.44 -18.56
CA LYS A 79 6.36 12.07 -19.84
C LYS A 79 7.45 11.26 -20.56
N ASP A 80 8.50 10.89 -19.84
CA ASP A 80 9.62 10.12 -20.36
C ASP A 80 9.18 8.73 -20.85
N LEU A 81 8.36 8.04 -20.06
CA LEU A 81 7.76 6.77 -20.45
C LEU A 81 6.89 6.89 -21.70
N ARG A 82 6.14 7.98 -21.85
CA ARG A 82 5.33 8.27 -23.05
C ARG A 82 6.19 8.60 -24.28
N ALA A 83 7.36 9.19 -24.05
CA ALA A 83 8.36 9.45 -25.08
C ALA A 83 9.10 8.17 -25.53
N GLY A 84 8.84 7.04 -24.86
CA GLY A 84 9.42 5.74 -25.21
C GLY A 84 10.64 5.37 -24.36
N GLN A 85 10.99 6.18 -23.36
CA GLN A 85 12.04 5.83 -22.41
C GLN A 85 11.60 4.67 -21.51
N LYS A 86 12.57 3.95 -20.98
CA LYS A 86 12.35 2.78 -20.11
C LYS A 86 12.87 3.08 -18.71
N VAL A 87 12.23 2.51 -17.71
CA VAL A 87 12.72 2.61 -16.33
C VAL A 87 14.12 2.00 -16.22
N SER A 88 14.41 0.93 -16.98
CA SER A 88 15.74 0.30 -17.07
C SER A 88 16.83 1.27 -17.51
N ASP A 89 16.57 2.10 -18.52
CA ASP A 89 17.54 3.07 -19.02
C ASP A 89 17.75 4.19 -17.98
N LEU A 90 16.66 4.73 -17.44
CA LEU A 90 16.70 5.75 -16.38
C LEU A 90 17.41 5.28 -15.10
N SER A 91 17.28 4.00 -14.77
CA SER A 91 17.99 3.39 -13.61
C SER A 91 19.48 3.25 -13.89
N ARG A 92 19.85 2.82 -15.11
CA ARG A 92 21.23 2.68 -15.53
C ARG A 92 21.95 4.03 -15.56
N ASP A 93 21.30 5.09 -16.03
CA ASP A 93 21.85 6.46 -16.04
C ASP A 93 22.18 6.95 -14.61
N ARG A 94 21.55 6.36 -13.59
CA ARG A 94 21.82 6.62 -12.17
C ARG A 94 22.74 5.60 -11.51
N GLY A 95 23.35 4.72 -12.29
CA GLY A 95 24.25 3.69 -11.81
C GLY A 95 23.59 2.62 -10.93
N MET A 96 22.27 2.42 -11.07
CA MET A 96 21.53 1.43 -10.30
C MET A 96 21.34 0.14 -11.10
N THR A 97 21.59 -1.01 -10.46
CA THR A 97 21.21 -2.31 -11.00
C THR A 97 19.70 -2.54 -10.82
N LYS A 98 19.17 -3.54 -11.51
CA LYS A 98 17.75 -3.91 -11.40
C LYS A 98 17.38 -4.29 -9.98
N GLU A 99 18.21 -5.09 -9.32
CA GLU A 99 17.98 -5.57 -7.95
C GLU A 99 18.00 -4.43 -6.93
N GLN A 100 18.91 -3.47 -7.12
CA GLN A 100 18.95 -2.26 -6.28
C GLN A 100 17.71 -1.40 -6.47
N PHE A 101 17.24 -1.27 -7.70
CA PHE A 101 16.02 -0.55 -8.02
C PHE A 101 14.79 -1.24 -7.40
N GLU A 102 14.66 -2.57 -7.56
CA GLU A 102 13.58 -3.37 -6.97
C GLU A 102 13.51 -3.21 -5.45
N THR A 103 14.66 -3.32 -4.78
CA THR A 103 14.74 -3.17 -3.32
C THR A 103 14.27 -1.78 -2.86
N LYS A 104 14.74 -0.73 -3.52
CA LYS A 104 14.34 0.65 -3.23
C LYS A 104 12.86 0.89 -3.55
N LEU A 105 12.39 0.37 -4.68
CA LEU A 105 11.00 0.47 -5.10
C LEU A 105 10.07 -0.21 -4.10
N ALA A 106 10.38 -1.44 -3.67
CA ALA A 106 9.59 -2.15 -2.68
C ALA A 106 9.53 -1.39 -1.34
N ALA A 107 10.66 -0.85 -0.89
CA ALA A 107 10.73 -0.06 0.33
C ALA A 107 9.89 1.23 0.25
N GLY A 108 9.94 1.95 -0.88
CA GLY A 108 9.18 3.18 -1.09
C GLY A 108 7.69 2.94 -1.36
N LEU A 109 7.35 1.80 -1.97
CA LEU A 109 5.97 1.46 -2.31
C LEU A 109 5.17 0.95 -1.10
N LYS A 110 5.81 0.20 -0.19
CA LYS A 110 5.17 -0.41 0.97
C LYS A 110 4.34 0.59 1.80
N PRO A 111 4.87 1.74 2.26
CA PRO A 111 4.09 2.71 3.04
C PRO A 111 2.94 3.32 2.23
N ARG A 112 3.12 3.53 0.92
CA ARG A 112 2.07 4.08 0.06
C ARG A 112 0.89 3.12 -0.11
N LEU A 113 1.17 1.84 -0.30
CA LEU A 113 0.13 0.81 -0.37
C LEU A 113 -0.58 0.66 0.97
N GLN A 114 0.15 0.73 2.09
CA GLN A 114 -0.44 0.69 3.42
C GLN A 114 -1.43 1.83 3.63
N THR A 115 -1.08 3.05 3.24
CA THR A 115 -2.00 4.20 3.27
C THR A 115 -3.26 3.96 2.44
N LEU A 116 -3.14 3.37 1.25
CA LEU A 116 -4.30 3.02 0.42
C LEU A 116 -5.20 1.96 1.08
N VAL A 117 -4.62 1.01 1.80
CA VAL A 117 -5.36 0.00 2.58
C VAL A 117 -6.10 0.66 3.75
N GLU A 118 -5.44 1.53 4.51
CA GLU A 118 -6.02 2.28 5.63
C GLU A 118 -7.21 3.14 5.20
N HIS A 119 -7.10 3.77 4.03
CA HIS A 119 -8.19 4.52 3.41
C HIS A 119 -9.23 3.64 2.70
N LYS A 120 -9.11 2.32 2.77
CA LYS A 120 -10.02 1.36 2.12
C LYS A 120 -10.15 1.54 0.60
N VAL A 121 -9.14 2.11 -0.03
CA VAL A 121 -9.06 2.26 -1.49
C VAL A 121 -8.70 0.94 -2.14
N ILE A 122 -7.85 0.15 -1.48
CA ILE A 122 -7.46 -1.20 -1.89
C ILE A 122 -7.54 -2.16 -0.71
N THR A 123 -7.54 -3.46 -0.99
CA THR A 123 -7.47 -4.49 0.06
C THR A 123 -6.01 -4.81 0.42
N GLN A 124 -5.79 -5.34 1.62
CA GLN A 124 -4.46 -5.83 2.03
C GLN A 124 -3.93 -6.87 1.04
N ALA A 125 -4.76 -7.80 0.58
CA ALA A 125 -4.38 -8.81 -0.41
C ALA A 125 -3.88 -8.20 -1.74
N GLN A 126 -4.47 -7.08 -2.18
CA GLN A 126 -4.01 -6.35 -3.37
C GLN A 126 -2.66 -5.67 -3.14
N ALA A 127 -2.44 -5.10 -1.95
CA ALA A 127 -1.17 -4.51 -1.56
C ALA A 127 -0.06 -5.56 -1.52
N ASP A 128 -0.30 -6.69 -0.85
CA ASP A 128 0.64 -7.80 -0.74
C ASP A 128 0.97 -8.40 -2.12
N GLN A 129 -0.03 -8.57 -2.99
CA GLN A 129 0.18 -9.02 -4.36
C GLN A 129 1.03 -8.07 -5.18
N ALA A 130 0.88 -6.76 -4.98
CA ALA A 130 1.70 -5.77 -5.67
C ALA A 130 3.17 -5.84 -5.24
N LEU A 131 3.43 -5.97 -3.93
CA LEU A 131 4.78 -6.13 -3.38
C LEU A 131 5.42 -7.47 -3.78
N ASP A 132 4.66 -8.57 -3.73
CA ASP A 132 5.12 -9.91 -4.12
C ASP A 132 5.59 -9.95 -5.59
N ARG A 133 4.91 -9.25 -6.49
CA ARG A 133 5.33 -9.14 -7.89
C ARG A 133 6.68 -8.44 -8.03
N ILE A 134 6.90 -7.36 -7.28
CA ILE A 134 8.18 -6.63 -7.31
C ILE A 134 9.29 -7.50 -6.75
N SER A 135 9.06 -8.19 -5.63
CA SER A 135 10.06 -9.10 -5.04
C SER A 135 10.40 -10.30 -5.93
N LYS A 136 9.52 -10.66 -6.87
CA LYS A 136 9.76 -11.68 -7.91
C LYS A 136 10.41 -11.11 -9.18
N GLY A 137 10.90 -9.89 -9.14
CA GLY A 137 11.61 -9.24 -10.25
C GLY A 137 10.71 -8.59 -11.30
N TYR A 138 9.41 -8.45 -11.03
CA TYR A 138 8.51 -7.72 -11.91
C TYR A 138 8.51 -6.22 -11.54
N VAL A 139 9.32 -5.45 -12.25
CA VAL A 139 9.29 -3.98 -12.14
C VAL A 139 8.35 -3.43 -13.21
N PRO A 140 7.28 -2.70 -12.83
CA PRO A 140 6.42 -2.05 -13.80
C PRO A 140 7.22 -1.07 -14.67
N PHE A 141 6.87 -0.97 -15.94
CA PHE A 141 7.50 -0.10 -16.93
C PHE A 141 9.01 -0.29 -17.16
N TRP A 142 9.60 -1.38 -16.61
CA TRP A 142 11.04 -1.67 -16.77
C TRP A 142 11.47 -1.64 -18.24
N ASP A 143 10.66 -2.24 -19.12
CA ASP A 143 10.88 -2.28 -20.58
C ASP A 143 10.07 -1.20 -21.31
N GLY A 144 9.55 -0.21 -20.59
CA GLY A 144 8.75 0.88 -21.14
C GLY A 144 7.26 0.56 -21.23
N ILE A 145 6.51 1.46 -21.85
CA ILE A 145 5.07 1.28 -22.10
C ILE A 145 4.89 0.58 -23.44
N HIS A 146 4.52 -0.72 -23.41
CA HIS A 146 4.15 -1.44 -24.62
C HIS A 146 2.80 -0.92 -25.15
N ARG A 147 2.84 -0.06 -26.15
CA ARG A 147 1.64 0.24 -26.94
C ARG A 147 1.40 -0.95 -27.86
N LYS A 148 0.32 -1.69 -27.65
CA LYS A 148 -0.17 -2.59 -28.69
C LYS A 148 -0.50 -1.74 -29.90
N LYS A 149 0.21 -2.00 -31.01
CA LYS A 149 -0.15 -1.47 -32.33
C LYS A 149 -1.45 -2.09 -32.77
#